data_2f4f0505162a3600e06ad844e71d3dd0
#
_entry.id   2f4f0505162a3600e06ad844e71d3dd0
#
_cell.length_a   1.000
_cell.length_b   1.000
_cell.length_c   1.000
_cell.angle_alpha   90.00
_cell.angle_beta   90.00
_cell.angle_gamma   90.00
#
_symmetry.space_group_name_H-M   'P 1'
#
loop_
_entity.id
_entity.type
_entity.pdbx_description
1 polymer ?
#
loop_
_entity_poly.entity_id
_entity_poly.type
_entity_poly.pdbx_seq_one_letter_code
_entity_poly.pdbx_strand_id
1 'polypeptide(L)'
;MRVVERLVERGFHVKAIVRDADKAKETLDAVMANAKSGSVEIVKADLTKQKDAEAIRAALEGAQAAVWAADTKSLGIVPGPLGIAAMAVPALRGMVPKPKADFTALTNFLDAAKEVAKPNFRLAMLTSAAVTRLGWHEDKQKHLDSVVDIPIVRLNPFGVLDVQREAEEVVRTYGISYAIVRPVGLKDDDSWPPARPVLAQGDVLVGRANRRDVADVLIAAATLPECEGKTFEMATITGYPPNDEGLAPSADLLKTDKERVAMGEDLGLGAVEYDATSAGEAFVDANRIAASQLLPGMTQDATKLEMGRTYEQLDRGEVNRESGTEATPRERALAATGSRRWFAPPVPNQDRER
;
A
#
# COMPACT_ATOMS: atom_id res chain seq x y z
N MET A 1 -9.56 -11.20 3.41
CA MET A 1 -11.02 -11.27 3.30
C MET A 1 -11.59 -10.22 2.33
N ARG A 2 -11.40 -8.91 2.55
CA ARG A 2 -11.95 -7.85 1.66
C ARG A 2 -11.58 -8.03 0.17
N VAL A 3 -10.39 -8.55 -0.15
CA VAL A 3 -9.99 -8.81 -1.55
C VAL A 3 -10.88 -9.88 -2.18
N VAL A 4 -11.15 -10.98 -1.46
CA VAL A 4 -12.03 -12.06 -1.96
C VAL A 4 -13.45 -11.53 -2.18
N GLU A 5 -13.99 -10.80 -1.21
CA GLU A 5 -15.29 -10.15 -1.31
C GLU A 5 -15.39 -9.29 -2.58
N ARG A 6 -14.44 -8.40 -2.80
CA ARG A 6 -14.43 -7.50 -3.96
C ARG A 6 -14.24 -8.21 -5.30
N LEU A 7 -13.44 -9.28 -5.33
CA LEU A 7 -13.27 -10.11 -6.53
C LEU A 7 -14.59 -10.83 -6.90
N VAL A 8 -15.23 -11.43 -5.90
CA VAL A 8 -16.50 -12.15 -6.10
C VAL A 8 -17.62 -11.20 -6.52
N GLU A 9 -17.72 -10.01 -5.90
CA GLU A 9 -18.66 -8.95 -6.33
C GLU A 9 -18.49 -8.56 -7.80
N ARG A 10 -17.26 -8.64 -8.32
CA ARG A 10 -16.93 -8.34 -9.72
C ARG A 10 -17.02 -9.54 -10.67
N GLY A 11 -17.51 -10.67 -10.19
CA GLY A 11 -17.73 -11.86 -11.01
C GLY A 11 -16.52 -12.76 -11.24
N PHE A 12 -15.42 -12.56 -10.50
CA PHE A 12 -14.26 -13.43 -10.61
C PHE A 12 -14.47 -14.77 -9.94
N HIS A 13 -13.87 -15.82 -10.53
CA HIS A 13 -13.67 -17.10 -9.86
C HIS A 13 -12.38 -17.05 -9.05
N VAL A 14 -12.48 -17.18 -7.74
CA VAL A 14 -11.38 -17.01 -6.80
C VAL A 14 -10.99 -18.36 -6.20
N LYS A 15 -9.72 -18.76 -6.35
CA LYS A 15 -9.14 -19.87 -5.59
C LYS A 15 -8.45 -19.32 -4.35
N ALA A 16 -9.00 -19.54 -3.19
CA ALA A 16 -8.46 -19.07 -1.92
C ALA A 16 -7.54 -20.13 -1.29
N ILE A 17 -6.23 -19.95 -1.37
CA ILE A 17 -5.27 -20.85 -0.73
C ILE A 17 -5.18 -20.50 0.75
N VAL A 18 -5.55 -21.45 1.61
CA VAL A 18 -5.64 -21.26 3.07
C VAL A 18 -5.09 -22.47 3.81
N ARG A 19 -4.49 -22.23 5.00
CA ARG A 19 -4.01 -23.31 5.87
C ARG A 19 -5.14 -24.03 6.61
N ASP A 20 -6.15 -23.27 7.01
CA ASP A 20 -7.32 -23.74 7.78
C ASP A 20 -8.59 -23.52 6.96
N ALA A 21 -9.02 -24.61 6.31
CA ALA A 21 -10.19 -24.56 5.42
C ALA A 21 -11.51 -24.37 6.19
N ASP A 22 -11.64 -24.92 7.42
CA ASP A 22 -12.86 -24.83 8.19
C ASP A 22 -13.09 -23.39 8.68
N LYS A 23 -12.05 -22.77 9.22
CA LYS A 23 -12.08 -21.35 9.61
C LYS A 23 -12.30 -20.43 8.41
N ALA A 24 -11.69 -20.73 7.28
CA ALA A 24 -11.89 -19.93 6.06
C ALA A 24 -13.31 -20.05 5.54
N LYS A 25 -13.89 -21.27 5.57
CA LYS A 25 -15.25 -21.55 5.11
C LYS A 25 -16.28 -20.69 5.84
N GLU A 26 -16.24 -20.65 7.16
CA GLU A 26 -17.17 -19.85 7.97
C GLU A 26 -17.21 -18.37 7.51
N THR A 27 -16.03 -17.82 7.22
CA THR A 27 -15.94 -16.42 6.79
C THR A 27 -16.29 -16.23 5.31
N LEU A 28 -15.95 -17.19 4.45
CA LEU A 28 -16.19 -17.14 3.01
C LEU A 28 -17.64 -17.47 2.66
N ASP A 29 -18.32 -18.31 3.43
CA ASP A 29 -19.75 -18.58 3.26
C ASP A 29 -20.59 -17.30 3.39
N ALA A 30 -20.22 -16.41 4.32
CA ALA A 30 -20.86 -15.10 4.46
C ALA A 30 -20.62 -14.20 3.23
N VAL A 31 -19.45 -14.27 2.63
CA VAL A 31 -19.12 -13.54 1.38
C VAL A 31 -19.95 -14.11 0.22
N MET A 32 -19.98 -15.44 0.11
CA MET A 32 -20.72 -16.12 -0.96
C MET A 32 -22.23 -15.93 -0.88
N ALA A 33 -22.81 -15.85 0.32
CA ALA A 33 -24.24 -15.59 0.50
C ALA A 33 -24.67 -14.24 -0.12
N ASN A 34 -23.75 -13.29 -0.24
CA ASN A 34 -23.98 -11.97 -0.82
C ASN A 34 -23.46 -11.85 -2.27
N ALA A 35 -22.85 -12.91 -2.80
CA ALA A 35 -22.27 -12.89 -4.15
C ALA A 35 -23.36 -12.94 -5.23
N LYS A 36 -23.26 -12.04 -6.22
CA LYS A 36 -24.19 -11.98 -7.36
C LYS A 36 -23.73 -12.81 -8.55
N SER A 37 -22.45 -12.97 -8.75
CA SER A 37 -21.90 -13.51 -10.01
C SER A 37 -20.59 -14.26 -9.90
N GLY A 38 -19.76 -14.00 -8.90
CA GLY A 38 -18.47 -14.66 -8.72
C GLY A 38 -18.58 -15.93 -7.86
N SER A 39 -17.47 -16.64 -7.71
CA SER A 39 -17.38 -17.86 -6.89
C SER A 39 -16.05 -17.94 -6.15
N VAL A 40 -16.04 -18.71 -5.05
CA VAL A 40 -14.83 -18.99 -4.27
C VAL A 40 -14.66 -20.49 -4.14
N GLU A 41 -13.48 -20.96 -4.51
CA GLU A 41 -12.99 -22.31 -4.23
C GLU A 41 -11.96 -22.22 -3.10
N ILE A 42 -12.13 -23.01 -2.05
CA ILE A 42 -11.16 -23.08 -0.93
C ILE A 42 -10.17 -24.19 -1.22
N VAL A 43 -8.90 -23.81 -1.37
CA VAL A 43 -7.79 -24.76 -1.51
C VAL A 43 -7.03 -24.82 -0.19
N LYS A 44 -7.11 -25.98 0.49
CA LYS A 44 -6.36 -26.20 1.73
C LYS A 44 -4.90 -26.56 1.38
N ALA A 45 -3.98 -25.62 1.66
CA ALA A 45 -2.55 -25.85 1.51
C ALA A 45 -1.74 -24.96 2.47
N ASP A 46 -0.65 -25.49 2.99
CA ASP A 46 0.37 -24.74 3.72
C ASP A 46 1.54 -24.46 2.77
N LEU A 47 1.70 -23.22 2.38
CA LEU A 47 2.74 -22.79 1.45
C LEU A 47 4.18 -23.13 1.92
N THR A 48 4.38 -23.39 3.20
CA THR A 48 5.70 -23.80 3.75
C THR A 48 5.96 -25.31 3.64
N LYS A 49 4.99 -26.11 3.21
CA LYS A 49 5.07 -27.57 3.23
C LYS A 49 5.20 -28.15 1.82
N GLN A 50 6.30 -28.88 1.59
CA GLN A 50 6.56 -29.56 0.32
C GLN A 50 5.44 -30.54 -0.09
N LYS A 51 4.79 -31.19 0.89
CA LYS A 51 3.66 -32.11 0.64
C LYS A 51 2.44 -31.44 0.00
N ASP A 52 2.29 -30.13 0.15
CA ASP A 52 1.17 -29.35 -0.36
C ASP A 52 1.50 -28.69 -1.73
N ALA A 53 2.71 -28.90 -2.25
CA ALA A 53 3.17 -28.28 -3.51
C ALA A 53 2.24 -28.56 -4.70
N GLU A 54 1.70 -29.78 -4.79
CA GLU A 54 0.76 -30.14 -5.86
C GLU A 54 -0.57 -29.39 -5.75
N ALA A 55 -1.09 -29.26 -4.55
CA ALA A 55 -2.32 -28.46 -4.32
C ALA A 55 -2.10 -26.97 -4.66
N ILE A 56 -0.91 -26.45 -4.40
CA ILE A 56 -0.54 -25.06 -4.76
C ILE A 56 -0.48 -24.91 -6.28
N ARG A 57 0.17 -25.85 -6.99
CA ARG A 57 0.21 -25.84 -8.47
C ARG A 57 -1.19 -25.93 -9.07
N ALA A 58 -2.02 -26.86 -8.59
CA ALA A 58 -3.40 -27.02 -9.06
C ALA A 58 -4.25 -25.74 -8.81
N ALA A 59 -4.00 -25.05 -7.70
CA ALA A 59 -4.65 -23.78 -7.46
C ALA A 59 -4.23 -22.70 -8.47
N LEU A 60 -2.97 -22.68 -8.87
CA LEU A 60 -2.40 -21.69 -9.77
C LEU A 60 -2.54 -22.05 -11.25
N GLU A 61 -2.86 -23.30 -11.55
CA GLU A 61 -3.04 -23.76 -12.93
C GLU A 61 -4.10 -22.92 -13.66
N GLY A 62 -3.66 -22.35 -14.78
CA GLY A 62 -4.50 -21.46 -15.60
C GLY A 62 -4.87 -20.14 -14.94
N ALA A 63 -4.33 -19.81 -13.77
CA ALA A 63 -4.56 -18.53 -13.13
C ALA A 63 -4.05 -17.37 -14.00
N GLN A 64 -4.83 -16.29 -14.05
CA GLN A 64 -4.46 -15.06 -14.77
C GLN A 64 -3.73 -14.07 -13.87
N ALA A 65 -4.05 -14.10 -12.59
CA ALA A 65 -3.44 -13.22 -11.60
C ALA A 65 -3.52 -13.84 -10.20
N ALA A 66 -2.70 -13.33 -9.29
CA ALA A 66 -2.81 -13.65 -7.88
C ALA A 66 -2.64 -12.39 -7.02
N VAL A 67 -3.21 -12.43 -5.81
CA VAL A 67 -3.01 -11.41 -4.79
C VAL A 67 -2.34 -12.06 -3.59
N TRP A 68 -1.13 -11.62 -3.28
CA TRP A 68 -0.43 -11.97 -2.06
C TRP A 68 -0.79 -10.97 -0.97
N ALA A 69 -1.74 -11.35 -0.13
CA ALA A 69 -2.17 -10.57 1.04
C ALA A 69 -2.02 -11.40 2.33
N ALA A 70 -1.00 -12.26 2.37
CA ALA A 70 -0.69 -13.08 3.53
C ALA A 70 -0.18 -12.21 4.69
N ASP A 71 -0.43 -12.65 5.92
CA ASP A 71 0.04 -11.96 7.11
C ASP A 71 1.58 -12.07 7.26
N THR A 72 2.14 -11.27 8.14
CA THR A 72 3.59 -11.24 8.39
C THR A 72 4.14 -12.56 8.92
N LYS A 73 3.29 -13.43 9.49
CA LYS A 73 3.69 -14.78 9.93
C LYS A 73 4.10 -15.65 8.75
N SER A 74 3.55 -15.40 7.57
CA SER A 74 3.93 -16.09 6.33
C SER A 74 5.33 -15.72 5.85
N LEU A 75 5.91 -14.67 6.41
CA LEU A 75 7.27 -14.20 6.16
C LEU A 75 8.22 -14.49 7.35
N GLY A 76 7.85 -15.41 8.23
CA GLY A 76 8.66 -15.81 9.40
C GLY A 76 8.58 -14.85 10.60
N ILE A 77 7.76 -13.79 10.54
CA ILE A 77 7.64 -12.84 11.65
C ILE A 77 6.69 -13.40 12.71
N VAL A 78 7.23 -14.17 13.63
CA VAL A 78 6.48 -14.68 14.80
C VAL A 78 7.04 -14.04 16.06
N PRO A 79 6.28 -13.18 16.75
CA PRO A 79 6.73 -12.58 18.00
C PRO A 79 6.93 -13.65 19.07
N GLY A 80 8.16 -13.79 19.56
CA GLY A 80 8.44 -14.58 20.75
C GLY A 80 7.95 -13.87 22.04
N PRO A 81 7.97 -14.54 23.19
CA PRO A 81 7.54 -13.95 24.46
C PRO A 81 8.23 -12.62 24.79
N LEU A 82 9.53 -12.51 24.51
CA LEU A 82 10.30 -11.28 24.71
C LEU A 82 9.82 -10.17 23.75
N GLY A 83 9.50 -10.50 22.51
CA GLY A 83 8.95 -9.55 21.54
C GLY A 83 7.60 -9.01 22.00
N ILE A 84 6.72 -9.86 22.52
CA ILE A 84 5.42 -9.45 23.08
C ILE A 84 5.64 -8.53 24.28
N ALA A 85 6.55 -8.87 25.19
CA ALA A 85 6.89 -8.03 26.33
C ALA A 85 7.46 -6.67 25.92
N ALA A 86 8.28 -6.62 24.88
CA ALA A 86 8.87 -5.39 24.34
C ALA A 86 7.84 -4.43 23.69
N MET A 87 6.67 -4.92 23.33
CA MET A 87 5.57 -4.04 22.91
C MET A 87 5.06 -3.19 24.08
N ALA A 88 4.98 -3.78 25.27
CA ALA A 88 4.52 -3.11 26.49
C ALA A 88 5.66 -2.33 27.20
N VAL A 89 6.89 -2.81 27.12
CA VAL A 89 8.06 -2.24 27.81
C VAL A 89 9.11 -1.77 26.81
N PRO A 90 9.17 -0.46 26.50
CA PRO A 90 10.09 0.09 25.50
C PRO A 90 11.57 -0.24 25.74
N ALA A 91 12.00 -0.32 27.01
CA ALA A 91 13.38 -0.65 27.37
C ALA A 91 13.83 -2.04 26.90
N LEU A 92 12.89 -2.96 26.64
CA LEU A 92 13.20 -4.30 26.15
C LEU A 92 13.39 -4.38 24.63
N ARG A 93 13.07 -3.32 23.90
CA ARG A 93 13.08 -3.34 22.41
C ARG A 93 14.46 -3.64 21.83
N GLY A 94 15.50 -3.07 22.41
CA GLY A 94 16.88 -3.35 21.99
C GLY A 94 17.37 -4.77 22.28
N MET A 95 16.64 -5.52 23.11
CA MET A 95 16.98 -6.91 23.48
C MET A 95 16.22 -7.93 22.62
N VAL A 96 15.24 -7.51 21.83
CA VAL A 96 14.50 -8.41 20.95
C VAL A 96 15.37 -8.74 19.74
N PRO A 97 15.67 -10.02 19.50
CA PRO A 97 16.38 -10.41 18.30
C PRO A 97 15.57 -9.98 17.04
N LYS A 98 16.25 -9.46 16.04
CA LYS A 98 15.59 -9.26 14.74
C LYS A 98 15.04 -10.59 14.25
N PRO A 99 13.78 -10.65 13.79
CA PRO A 99 13.23 -11.88 13.25
C PRO A 99 14.08 -12.32 12.06
N LYS A 100 14.33 -13.58 11.96
CA LYS A 100 14.90 -14.15 10.75
C LYS A 100 13.77 -14.27 9.73
N ALA A 101 13.89 -13.55 8.64
CA ALA A 101 12.94 -13.66 7.53
C ALA A 101 12.92 -15.10 7.01
N ASP A 102 11.74 -15.61 6.74
CA ASP A 102 11.53 -16.91 6.11
C ASP A 102 10.61 -16.72 4.90
N PHE A 103 11.20 -16.77 3.73
CA PHE A 103 10.49 -16.59 2.47
C PHE A 103 10.04 -17.90 1.82
N THR A 104 10.18 -19.04 2.52
CA THR A 104 9.83 -20.36 1.98
C THR A 104 8.40 -20.39 1.42
N ALA A 105 7.44 -19.81 2.13
CA ALA A 105 6.06 -19.74 1.64
C ALA A 105 5.95 -18.92 0.34
N LEU A 106 6.63 -17.79 0.28
CA LEU A 106 6.61 -16.92 -0.89
C LEU A 106 7.31 -17.56 -2.08
N THR A 107 8.49 -18.12 -1.87
CA THR A 107 9.26 -18.77 -2.96
C THR A 107 8.55 -20.01 -3.50
N ASN A 108 8.01 -20.88 -2.65
CA ASN A 108 7.22 -22.03 -3.09
C ASN A 108 5.99 -21.60 -3.94
N PHE A 109 5.34 -20.51 -3.55
CA PHE A 109 4.25 -19.95 -4.34
C PHE A 109 4.72 -19.42 -5.69
N LEU A 110 5.84 -18.67 -5.71
CA LEU A 110 6.41 -18.09 -6.92
C LEU A 110 6.93 -19.18 -7.89
N ASP A 111 7.54 -20.24 -7.37
CA ASP A 111 7.97 -21.42 -8.17
C ASP A 111 6.77 -22.07 -8.85
N ALA A 112 5.73 -22.36 -8.07
CA ALA A 112 4.51 -22.95 -8.62
C ALA A 112 3.83 -22.03 -9.66
N ALA A 113 3.77 -20.72 -9.39
CA ALA A 113 3.22 -19.77 -10.35
C ALA A 113 4.01 -19.74 -11.67
N LYS A 114 5.32 -19.79 -11.59
CA LYS A 114 6.21 -19.79 -12.75
C LYS A 114 6.04 -21.05 -13.62
N GLU A 115 5.72 -22.18 -12.99
CA GLU A 115 5.55 -23.48 -13.64
C GLU A 115 4.20 -23.59 -14.36
N VAL A 116 3.09 -23.14 -13.75
CA VAL A 116 1.74 -23.51 -14.21
C VAL A 116 0.80 -22.34 -14.53
N ALA A 117 1.16 -21.12 -14.17
CA ALA A 117 0.31 -19.96 -14.44
C ALA A 117 0.31 -19.59 -15.94
N LYS A 118 -0.69 -18.82 -16.37
CA LYS A 118 -0.74 -18.30 -17.74
C LYS A 118 0.45 -17.38 -18.04
N PRO A 119 0.86 -17.23 -19.30
CA PRO A 119 1.97 -16.35 -19.69
C PRO A 119 1.79 -14.89 -19.25
N ASN A 120 0.54 -14.42 -19.13
CA ASN A 120 0.21 -13.05 -18.68
C ASN A 120 -0.07 -12.97 -17.19
N PHE A 121 0.30 -14.00 -16.42
CA PHE A 121 0.10 -14.02 -14.97
C PHE A 121 0.81 -12.87 -14.30
N ARG A 122 0.12 -12.21 -13.38
CA ARG A 122 0.70 -11.17 -12.53
C ARG A 122 0.40 -11.39 -11.06
N LEU A 123 1.41 -11.17 -10.24
CA LEU A 123 1.28 -11.13 -8.79
C LEU A 123 1.10 -9.69 -8.31
N ALA A 124 -0.02 -9.38 -7.67
CA ALA A 124 -0.15 -8.18 -6.86
C ALA A 124 0.23 -8.51 -5.41
N MET A 125 1.28 -7.87 -4.90
CA MET A 125 1.76 -8.07 -3.53
C MET A 125 1.36 -6.92 -2.64
N LEU A 126 0.75 -7.24 -1.49
CA LEU A 126 0.46 -6.28 -0.42
C LEU A 126 1.64 -6.22 0.55
N THR A 127 2.17 -5.02 0.75
CA THR A 127 3.18 -4.75 1.78
C THR A 127 2.76 -3.56 2.65
N SER A 128 3.62 -2.59 2.88
CA SER A 128 3.31 -1.41 3.68
C SER A 128 4.07 -0.20 3.16
N ALA A 129 3.48 0.96 3.20
CA ALA A 129 4.27 2.20 3.16
C ALA A 129 5.27 2.21 4.32
N ALA A 130 6.35 2.94 4.15
CA ALA A 130 7.46 3.11 5.08
C ALA A 130 8.51 1.98 5.09
N VAL A 131 8.40 0.98 4.23
CA VAL A 131 9.37 -0.14 4.19
C VAL A 131 10.79 0.29 3.82
N THR A 132 10.97 1.39 3.10
CA THR A 132 12.32 1.88 2.72
C THR A 132 12.87 2.93 3.68
N ARG A 133 12.03 3.59 4.49
CA ARG A 133 12.38 4.80 5.26
C ARG A 133 13.47 4.58 6.30
N LEU A 134 13.55 3.39 6.88
CA LEU A 134 14.62 3.05 7.83
C LEU A 134 16.00 2.96 7.18
N GLY A 135 16.06 2.66 5.89
CA GLY A 135 17.30 2.59 5.11
C GLY A 135 17.68 3.91 4.42
N TRP A 136 16.88 4.96 4.57
CA TRP A 136 17.21 6.24 3.97
C TRP A 136 18.46 6.87 4.59
N HIS A 137 19.24 7.56 3.78
CA HIS A 137 20.36 8.35 4.25
C HIS A 137 19.91 9.37 5.31
N GLU A 138 20.77 9.65 6.31
CA GLU A 138 20.43 10.54 7.44
C GLU A 138 19.92 11.91 6.99
N ASP A 139 20.51 12.49 5.95
CA ASP A 139 20.10 13.81 5.46
C ASP A 139 18.72 13.75 4.81
N LYS A 140 18.39 12.65 4.09
CA LYS A 140 17.02 12.42 3.59
C LYS A 140 16.02 12.28 4.74
N GLN A 141 16.39 11.56 5.80
CA GLN A 141 15.55 11.44 6.98
C GLN A 141 15.31 12.78 7.67
N LYS A 142 16.35 13.60 7.80
CA LYS A 142 16.24 14.97 8.38
C LYS A 142 15.41 15.91 7.51
N HIS A 143 15.54 15.79 6.19
CA HIS A 143 14.80 16.63 5.24
C HIS A 143 13.31 16.27 5.19
N LEU A 144 13.00 15.00 5.38
CA LEU A 144 11.64 14.42 5.35
C LEU A 144 11.21 13.90 6.73
N ASP A 145 11.57 14.59 7.81
CA ASP A 145 11.33 14.18 9.19
C ASP A 145 9.85 13.86 9.46
N SER A 146 8.95 14.68 8.93
CA SER A 146 7.50 14.49 9.06
C SER A 146 6.98 13.19 8.42
N VAL A 147 7.72 12.62 7.49
CA VAL A 147 7.42 11.35 6.82
C VAL A 147 8.04 10.17 7.58
N VAL A 148 9.21 10.39 8.19
CA VAL A 148 9.95 9.37 8.94
C VAL A 148 9.45 9.25 10.38
N ASP A 149 9.09 10.37 11.03
CA ASP A 149 8.66 10.39 12.43
C ASP A 149 7.21 9.91 12.61
N ILE A 150 6.93 8.71 12.13
CA ILE A 150 5.64 8.04 12.32
C ILE A 150 5.81 6.76 13.16
N PRO A 151 4.79 6.37 13.93
CA PRO A 151 4.91 5.27 14.89
C PRO A 151 5.43 3.96 14.31
N ILE A 152 5.00 3.58 13.11
CA ILE A 152 5.43 2.31 12.49
C ILE A 152 6.93 2.31 12.15
N VAL A 153 7.49 3.46 11.72
CA VAL A 153 8.92 3.59 11.43
C VAL A 153 9.73 3.58 12.72
N ARG A 154 9.34 4.42 13.70
CA ARG A 154 10.04 4.50 14.99
C ARG A 154 10.04 3.20 15.77
N LEU A 155 8.96 2.46 15.72
CA LEU A 155 8.82 1.21 16.47
C LEU A 155 9.35 0.01 15.71
N ASN A 156 9.16 -0.01 14.39
CA ASN A 156 9.41 -1.15 13.51
C ASN A 156 9.19 -2.49 14.24
N PRO A 157 7.97 -2.75 14.72
CA PRO A 157 7.72 -3.87 15.63
C PRO A 157 8.18 -5.17 14.95
N PHE A 158 9.06 -5.90 15.63
CA PHE A 158 9.63 -7.17 15.16
C PHE A 158 10.38 -7.07 13.81
N GLY A 159 10.86 -5.88 13.40
CA GLY A 159 11.52 -5.70 12.11
C GLY A 159 10.60 -5.92 10.90
N VAL A 160 9.30 -5.71 11.08
CA VAL A 160 8.30 -6.01 10.04
C VAL A 160 8.56 -5.27 8.73
N LEU A 161 9.02 -4.02 8.80
CA LEU A 161 9.32 -3.23 7.60
C LEU A 161 10.54 -3.78 6.85
N ASP A 162 11.57 -4.21 7.58
CA ASP A 162 12.77 -4.81 6.97
C ASP A 162 12.41 -6.10 6.22
N VAL A 163 11.64 -6.99 6.87
CA VAL A 163 11.23 -8.26 6.26
C VAL A 163 10.31 -8.04 5.05
N GLN A 164 9.41 -7.07 5.11
CA GLN A 164 8.57 -6.75 3.96
C GLN A 164 9.39 -6.18 2.80
N ARG A 165 10.38 -5.33 3.07
CA ARG A 165 11.31 -4.82 2.06
C ARG A 165 12.09 -5.95 1.38
N GLU A 166 12.61 -6.89 2.15
CA GLU A 166 13.31 -8.07 1.62
C GLU A 166 12.36 -8.97 0.79
N ALA A 167 11.11 -9.14 1.23
CA ALA A 167 10.11 -9.90 0.48
C ALA A 167 9.76 -9.25 -0.88
N GLU A 168 9.69 -7.91 -0.93
CA GLU A 168 9.50 -7.19 -2.19
C GLU A 168 10.66 -7.44 -3.16
N GLU A 169 11.89 -7.50 -2.65
CA GLU A 169 13.07 -7.76 -3.48
C GLU A 169 13.05 -9.18 -4.03
N VAL A 170 12.63 -10.16 -3.23
CA VAL A 170 12.40 -11.52 -3.73
C VAL A 170 11.43 -11.49 -4.91
N VAL A 171 10.30 -10.77 -4.81
CA VAL A 171 9.32 -10.70 -5.90
C VAL A 171 9.89 -10.00 -7.14
N ARG A 172 10.59 -8.86 -6.98
CA ARG A 172 11.16 -8.11 -8.11
C ARG A 172 12.18 -8.92 -8.92
N THR A 173 12.95 -9.75 -8.23
CA THR A 173 14.03 -10.52 -8.85
C THR A 173 13.61 -11.91 -9.33
N TYR A 174 12.38 -12.35 -9.01
CA TYR A 174 11.95 -13.73 -9.28
C TYR A 174 11.67 -14.03 -10.75
N GLY A 175 11.45 -13.01 -11.56
CA GLY A 175 11.22 -13.15 -13.00
C GLY A 175 9.78 -13.50 -13.39
N ILE A 176 8.81 -13.08 -12.60
CA ILE A 176 7.38 -13.05 -12.94
C ILE A 176 6.90 -11.61 -13.02
N SER A 177 5.79 -11.38 -13.74
CA SER A 177 5.15 -10.06 -13.73
C SER A 177 4.58 -9.76 -12.34
N TYR A 178 4.80 -8.54 -11.85
CA TYR A 178 4.36 -8.14 -10.51
C TYR A 178 3.84 -6.70 -10.48
N ALA A 179 3.10 -6.41 -9.42
CA ALA A 179 2.86 -5.06 -8.90
C ALA A 179 2.90 -5.10 -7.37
N ILE A 180 3.54 -4.13 -6.74
CA ILE A 180 3.67 -4.07 -5.28
C ILE A 180 2.91 -2.85 -4.76
N VAL A 181 1.94 -3.10 -3.87
CA VAL A 181 1.08 -2.07 -3.29
C VAL A 181 1.46 -1.86 -1.83
N ARG A 182 1.83 -0.64 -1.49
CA ARG A 182 2.23 -0.18 -0.16
C ARG A 182 1.16 0.75 0.43
N PRO A 183 0.10 0.24 1.05
CA PRO A 183 -0.88 1.11 1.70
C PRO A 183 -0.25 1.81 2.91
N VAL A 184 -0.70 3.02 3.15
CA VAL A 184 -0.45 3.75 4.39
C VAL A 184 -1.28 3.17 5.56
N GLY A 185 -1.33 3.81 6.72
CA GLY A 185 -2.02 3.29 7.89
C GLY A 185 -3.44 2.81 7.60
N LEU A 186 -3.70 1.52 7.79
CA LEU A 186 -4.98 0.89 7.47
C LEU A 186 -6.08 1.33 8.45
N LYS A 187 -7.27 1.59 7.92
CA LYS A 187 -8.50 1.82 8.68
C LYS A 187 -9.61 0.92 8.13
N ASP A 188 -10.37 0.34 9.04
CA ASP A 188 -11.57 -0.42 8.71
C ASP A 188 -12.75 0.39 9.25
N ASP A 189 -13.46 1.04 8.36
CA ASP A 189 -14.55 1.92 8.72
C ASP A 189 -15.60 1.87 7.62
N ASP A 190 -16.66 1.12 7.86
CA ASP A 190 -17.76 0.98 6.92
C ASP A 190 -18.57 2.30 6.78
N SER A 191 -18.42 3.22 7.74
CA SER A 191 -18.98 4.58 7.68
C SER A 191 -18.07 5.57 6.96
N TRP A 192 -16.93 5.13 6.41
CA TRP A 192 -16.01 5.99 5.68
C TRP A 192 -16.75 6.67 4.52
N PRO A 193 -16.72 7.99 4.48
CA PRO A 193 -17.40 8.73 3.41
C PRO A 193 -16.77 8.39 2.05
N PRO A 194 -17.48 8.69 0.95
CA PRO A 194 -16.92 8.56 -0.40
C PRO A 194 -15.53 9.16 -0.47
N ALA A 195 -14.60 8.41 -1.00
CA ALA A 195 -13.20 8.73 -0.95
C ALA A 195 -12.50 8.22 -2.21
N ARG A 196 -11.38 8.83 -2.55
CA ARG A 196 -10.58 8.48 -3.73
C ARG A 196 -9.27 7.85 -3.30
N PRO A 197 -8.93 6.64 -3.77
CA PRO A 197 -7.58 6.13 -3.71
C PRO A 197 -6.64 7.02 -4.50
N VAL A 198 -5.52 7.36 -3.91
CA VAL A 198 -4.44 8.14 -4.53
C VAL A 198 -3.18 7.31 -4.50
N LEU A 199 -2.49 7.23 -5.63
CA LEU A 199 -1.26 6.46 -5.80
C LEU A 199 -0.06 7.40 -5.81
N ALA A 200 1.04 6.98 -5.21
CA ALA A 200 2.31 7.72 -5.20
C ALA A 200 3.50 6.77 -5.24
N GLN A 201 4.68 7.33 -5.45
CA GLN A 201 5.95 6.61 -5.43
C GLN A 201 6.97 7.38 -4.59
N GLY A 202 8.09 6.73 -4.21
CA GLY A 202 9.14 7.34 -3.39
C GLY A 202 9.07 7.02 -1.91
N ASP A 203 8.07 6.26 -1.48
CA ASP A 203 7.78 5.89 -0.08
C ASP A 203 7.57 7.12 0.84
N VAL A 204 6.94 8.16 0.30
CA VAL A 204 6.75 9.45 0.98
C VAL A 204 5.32 9.68 1.47
N LEU A 205 4.38 8.83 1.06
CA LEU A 205 2.98 9.01 1.40
C LEU A 205 2.72 8.62 2.86
N VAL A 206 2.03 9.48 3.60
CA VAL A 206 1.58 9.20 4.97
C VAL A 206 0.07 9.35 5.06
N GLY A 207 -0.56 8.65 6.03
CA GLY A 207 -1.97 8.81 6.31
C GLY A 207 -2.79 7.55 6.51
N ARG A 208 -3.98 7.50 5.92
CA ARG A 208 -4.92 6.40 6.09
C ARG A 208 -5.39 5.84 4.76
N ALA A 209 -5.56 4.53 4.73
CA ALA A 209 -6.17 3.80 3.63
C ALA A 209 -7.31 2.92 4.17
N ASN A 210 -8.49 3.00 3.53
CA ASN A 210 -9.58 2.09 3.85
C ASN A 210 -9.26 0.71 3.27
N ARG A 211 -9.46 -0.36 4.05
CA ARG A 211 -9.18 -1.73 3.61
C ARG A 211 -9.99 -2.15 2.38
N ARG A 212 -11.16 -1.56 2.16
CA ARG A 212 -11.95 -1.81 0.96
C ARG A 212 -11.27 -1.23 -0.27
N ASP A 213 -10.79 0.00 -0.17
CA ASP A 213 -10.06 0.66 -1.27
C ASP A 213 -8.72 -0.04 -1.54
N VAL A 214 -8.03 -0.50 -0.48
CA VAL A 214 -6.82 -1.33 -0.64
C VAL A 214 -7.12 -2.59 -1.43
N ALA A 215 -8.26 -3.25 -1.18
CA ALA A 215 -8.66 -4.43 -1.93
C ALA A 215 -8.91 -4.09 -3.41
N ASP A 216 -9.58 -2.97 -3.69
CA ASP A 216 -9.84 -2.53 -5.06
C ASP A 216 -8.54 -2.17 -5.80
N VAL A 217 -7.59 -1.52 -5.12
CA VAL A 217 -6.25 -1.21 -5.68
C VAL A 217 -5.44 -2.47 -5.93
N LEU A 218 -5.48 -3.46 -5.03
CA LEU A 218 -4.81 -4.75 -5.24
C LEU A 218 -5.38 -5.51 -6.45
N ILE A 219 -6.69 -5.48 -6.65
CA ILE A 219 -7.33 -6.10 -7.81
C ILE A 219 -6.88 -5.36 -9.09
N ALA A 220 -6.89 -4.04 -9.09
CA ALA A 220 -6.38 -3.25 -10.20
C ALA A 220 -4.89 -3.55 -10.47
N ALA A 221 -4.06 -3.62 -9.43
CA ALA A 221 -2.65 -3.98 -9.54
C ALA A 221 -2.43 -5.36 -10.18
N ALA A 222 -3.31 -6.32 -9.88
CA ALA A 222 -3.27 -7.67 -10.45
C ALA A 222 -3.74 -7.73 -11.92
N THR A 223 -4.63 -6.82 -12.34
CA THR A 223 -5.36 -6.94 -13.63
C THR A 223 -5.05 -5.85 -14.64
N LEU A 224 -4.70 -4.63 -14.22
CA LEU A 224 -4.43 -3.52 -15.13
C LEU A 224 -3.02 -3.56 -15.68
N PRO A 225 -2.83 -3.49 -17.03
CA PRO A 225 -1.50 -3.42 -17.65
C PRO A 225 -0.65 -2.27 -17.11
N GLU A 226 -1.25 -1.13 -16.81
CA GLU A 226 -0.61 0.08 -16.31
C GLU A 226 0.09 -0.10 -14.96
N CYS A 227 -0.22 -1.18 -14.24
CA CYS A 227 0.40 -1.48 -12.94
C CYS A 227 1.65 -2.39 -13.06
N GLU A 228 1.94 -2.91 -14.24
CA GLU A 228 3.01 -3.92 -14.42
C GLU A 228 4.39 -3.38 -14.07
N GLY A 229 5.14 -4.15 -13.27
CA GLY A 229 6.49 -3.83 -12.85
C GLY A 229 6.59 -2.57 -11.98
N LYS A 230 5.52 -2.19 -11.29
CA LYS A 230 5.45 -0.97 -10.48
C LYS A 230 5.30 -1.28 -9.00
N THR A 231 6.07 -0.55 -8.20
CA THR A 231 5.89 -0.44 -6.75
C THR A 231 5.38 0.95 -6.42
N PHE A 232 4.29 1.03 -5.67
CA PHE A 232 3.66 2.31 -5.33
C PHE A 232 2.95 2.27 -3.98
N GLU A 233 2.87 3.43 -3.35
CA GLU A 233 2.07 3.65 -2.16
C GLU A 233 0.63 4.01 -2.54
N MET A 234 -0.28 3.78 -1.59
CA MET A 234 -1.64 4.27 -1.71
C MET A 234 -2.17 4.84 -0.39
N ALA A 235 -2.94 5.89 -0.52
CA ALA A 235 -3.77 6.46 0.54
C ALA A 235 -5.20 6.66 0.05
N THR A 236 -6.15 6.81 0.96
CA THR A 236 -7.53 7.14 0.63
C THR A 236 -7.85 8.56 1.08
N ILE A 237 -8.19 9.42 0.16
CA ILE A 237 -8.51 10.83 0.44
C ILE A 237 -10.02 11.00 0.47
N THR A 238 -10.53 11.38 1.64
CA THR A 238 -11.96 11.64 1.85
C THR A 238 -12.39 12.97 1.25
N GLY A 239 -13.64 13.08 0.82
CA GLY A 239 -14.16 14.30 0.22
C GLY A 239 -14.11 14.34 -1.29
N TYR A 240 -13.40 13.40 -1.90
CA TYR A 240 -13.37 13.21 -3.34
C TYR A 240 -14.15 11.95 -3.71
N PRO A 241 -15.02 11.99 -4.71
CA PRO A 241 -15.68 10.78 -5.19
C PRO A 241 -14.65 9.82 -5.80
N PRO A 242 -14.94 8.52 -5.85
CA PRO A 242 -14.15 7.58 -6.65
C PRO A 242 -13.98 8.09 -8.08
N ASN A 243 -12.88 7.72 -8.73
CA ASN A 243 -12.66 8.08 -10.12
C ASN A 243 -13.52 7.19 -11.00
N ASP A 244 -14.37 7.78 -11.85
CA ASP A 244 -15.26 7.06 -12.75
C ASP A 244 -14.49 6.24 -13.80
N GLU A 245 -13.28 6.68 -14.19
CA GLU A 245 -12.38 5.98 -15.09
C GLU A 245 -11.58 4.85 -14.39
N GLY A 246 -11.82 4.65 -13.11
CA GLY A 246 -11.11 3.67 -12.29
C GLY A 246 -9.68 4.09 -11.94
N LEU A 247 -8.77 3.12 -11.79
CA LEU A 247 -7.39 3.35 -11.36
C LEU A 247 -6.36 3.43 -12.50
N ALA A 248 -6.74 3.07 -13.74
CA ALA A 248 -5.81 3.07 -14.86
C ALA A 248 -5.13 4.43 -15.11
N PRO A 249 -5.86 5.57 -15.14
CA PRO A 249 -5.22 6.87 -15.33
C PRO A 249 -4.23 7.24 -14.22
N SER A 250 -4.53 6.85 -12.96
CA SER A 250 -3.64 7.07 -11.83
C SER A 250 -2.39 6.19 -11.92
N ALA A 251 -2.56 4.95 -12.33
CA ALA A 251 -1.45 4.01 -12.50
C ALA A 251 -0.54 4.38 -13.66
N ASP A 252 -1.08 4.96 -14.73
CA ASP A 252 -0.31 5.41 -15.90
C ASP A 252 0.66 6.56 -15.58
N LEU A 253 0.35 7.35 -14.57
CA LEU A 253 1.25 8.41 -14.07
C LEU A 253 2.50 7.87 -13.38
N LEU A 254 2.50 6.60 -12.97
CA LEU A 254 3.58 5.99 -12.22
C LEU A 254 4.63 5.38 -13.16
N LYS A 255 5.88 5.41 -12.73
CA LYS A 255 7.02 4.77 -13.43
C LYS A 255 7.16 3.31 -13.00
N THR A 256 7.66 2.49 -13.89
CA THR A 256 8.08 1.12 -13.54
C THR A 256 9.28 1.15 -12.59
N ASP A 257 9.46 0.11 -11.81
CA ASP A 257 10.61 -0.01 -10.91
C ASP A 257 11.95 0.01 -11.68
N LYS A 258 11.95 -0.54 -12.90
CA LYS A 258 13.10 -0.49 -13.79
C LYS A 258 13.46 0.93 -14.22
N GLU A 259 12.48 1.74 -14.57
CA GLU A 259 12.69 3.15 -14.91
C GLU A 259 13.19 3.94 -13.71
N ARG A 260 12.62 3.70 -12.52
CA ARG A 260 13.02 4.35 -11.27
C ARG A 260 14.47 4.05 -10.90
N VAL A 261 14.87 2.77 -10.98
CA VAL A 261 16.26 2.37 -10.74
C VAL A 261 17.21 3.01 -11.78
N ALA A 262 16.82 3.05 -13.06
CA ALA A 262 17.60 3.71 -14.10
C ALA A 262 17.75 5.23 -13.88
N MET A 263 16.84 5.84 -13.14
CA MET A 263 16.92 7.25 -12.71
C MET A 263 17.69 7.45 -11.40
N GLY A 264 18.27 6.39 -10.82
CA GLY A 264 19.03 6.45 -9.57
C GLY A 264 18.15 6.42 -8.31
N GLU A 265 16.88 6.01 -8.42
CA GLU A 265 16.03 5.93 -7.24
C GLU A 265 16.30 4.63 -6.46
N ASP A 266 16.48 4.75 -5.15
CA ASP A 266 16.61 3.60 -4.25
C ASP A 266 15.22 3.03 -3.90
N LEU A 267 14.96 1.83 -4.37
CA LEU A 267 13.74 1.08 -4.03
C LEU A 267 13.82 0.34 -2.68
N GLY A 268 14.84 0.64 -1.90
CA GLY A 268 15.13 -0.01 -0.61
C GLY A 268 16.27 -1.03 -0.69
N LEU A 269 17.05 -1.01 -1.75
CA LEU A 269 18.16 -1.94 -1.98
C LEU A 269 19.49 -1.45 -1.39
N GLY A 270 19.54 -0.22 -0.89
CA GLY A 270 20.72 0.36 -0.26
C GLY A 270 21.90 0.60 -1.20
N ALA A 271 21.67 0.61 -2.51
CA ALA A 271 22.74 0.61 -3.52
C ALA A 271 22.99 1.99 -4.14
N VAL A 272 22.22 2.99 -3.78
CA VAL A 272 22.29 4.31 -4.43
C VAL A 272 22.93 5.33 -3.48
N GLU A 273 23.93 6.03 -3.97
CA GLU A 273 24.53 7.18 -3.26
C GLU A 273 23.47 8.28 -3.10
N TYR A 274 23.32 8.79 -1.87
CA TYR A 274 22.34 9.81 -1.58
C TYR A 274 22.75 11.14 -2.22
N ASP A 275 21.88 11.67 -3.07
CA ASP A 275 21.96 13.05 -3.54
C ASP A 275 20.74 13.83 -3.05
N ALA A 276 20.99 14.88 -2.28
CA ALA A 276 19.94 15.72 -1.69
C ALA A 276 19.04 16.38 -2.73
N THR A 277 19.60 16.73 -3.89
CA THR A 277 18.84 17.35 -4.98
C THR A 277 17.87 16.34 -5.58
N SER A 278 18.36 15.18 -5.98
CA SER A 278 17.53 14.10 -6.53
C SER A 278 16.46 13.61 -5.54
N ALA A 279 16.77 13.54 -4.25
CA ALA A 279 15.81 13.17 -3.23
C ALA A 279 14.69 14.22 -3.06
N GLY A 280 15.05 15.50 -3.12
CA GLY A 280 14.09 16.61 -3.09
C GLY A 280 13.17 16.61 -4.33
N GLU A 281 13.75 16.42 -5.51
CA GLU A 281 12.99 16.33 -6.76
C GLU A 281 12.05 15.13 -6.76
N ALA A 282 12.48 13.95 -6.32
CA ALA A 282 11.63 12.77 -6.21
C ALA A 282 10.47 13.00 -5.25
N PHE A 283 10.67 13.69 -4.14
CA PHE A 283 9.61 14.06 -3.21
C PHE A 283 8.59 15.01 -3.85
N VAL A 284 9.07 16.06 -4.54
CA VAL A 284 8.20 17.01 -5.25
C VAL A 284 7.39 16.30 -6.34
N ASP A 285 8.03 15.42 -7.11
CA ASP A 285 7.37 14.65 -8.15
C ASP A 285 6.30 13.72 -7.59
N ALA A 286 6.59 13.00 -6.52
CA ALA A 286 5.62 12.12 -5.86
C ALA A 286 4.38 12.90 -5.38
N ASN A 287 4.58 14.06 -4.78
CA ASN A 287 3.49 14.93 -4.35
C ASN A 287 2.71 15.51 -5.53
N ARG A 288 3.39 15.91 -6.60
CA ARG A 288 2.75 16.41 -7.83
C ARG A 288 1.88 15.32 -8.46
N ILE A 289 2.38 14.09 -8.57
CA ILE A 289 1.63 12.95 -9.09
C ILE A 289 0.39 12.69 -8.22
N ALA A 290 0.55 12.66 -6.90
CA ALA A 290 -0.57 12.44 -6.00
C ALA A 290 -1.61 13.58 -6.09
N ALA A 291 -1.18 14.83 -6.12
CA ALA A 291 -2.05 16.00 -6.24
C ALA A 291 -2.81 16.02 -7.58
N SER A 292 -2.16 15.65 -8.69
CA SER A 292 -2.79 15.63 -10.02
C SER A 292 -4.01 14.69 -10.10
N GLN A 293 -4.02 13.63 -9.28
CA GLN A 293 -5.15 12.70 -9.20
C GLN A 293 -6.38 13.29 -8.48
N LEU A 294 -6.23 14.44 -7.87
CA LEU A 294 -7.25 15.09 -7.07
C LEU A 294 -7.72 16.42 -7.68
N LEU A 295 -7.02 16.94 -8.69
CA LEU A 295 -7.34 18.23 -9.28
C LEU A 295 -8.71 18.21 -10.01
N PRO A 296 -9.45 19.33 -9.96
CA PRO A 296 -10.66 19.49 -10.75
C PRO A 296 -10.31 19.52 -12.24
N GLY A 297 -11.11 18.91 -13.01
CA GLY A 297 -10.91 18.73 -14.47
C GLY A 297 -10.99 17.25 -14.84
N MET A 298 -10.83 16.38 -13.88
CA MET A 298 -11.18 14.99 -13.96
C MET A 298 -12.63 14.84 -13.47
N THR A 299 -13.62 15.22 -14.29
CA THR A 299 -15.06 14.96 -14.12
C THR A 299 -15.78 15.61 -12.93
N GLN A 300 -15.23 16.61 -12.27
CA GLN A 300 -16.00 17.33 -11.27
C GLN A 300 -16.84 18.44 -11.91
N ASP A 301 -18.12 18.45 -11.56
CA ASP A 301 -18.99 19.59 -11.87
C ASP A 301 -18.38 20.85 -11.27
N ALA A 302 -17.87 21.72 -12.12
CA ALA A 302 -17.19 22.95 -11.74
C ALA A 302 -18.06 23.85 -10.83
N THR A 303 -19.38 23.65 -10.85
CA THR A 303 -20.33 24.39 -10.00
C THR A 303 -20.33 23.92 -8.55
N LYS A 304 -19.77 22.73 -8.26
CA LYS A 304 -19.70 22.16 -6.89
C LYS A 304 -18.34 22.33 -6.26
N LEU A 305 -17.34 22.79 -7.00
CA LEU A 305 -16.04 23.17 -6.49
C LEU A 305 -16.04 24.64 -6.18
N GLU A 306 -15.93 24.97 -4.91
CA GLU A 306 -15.61 26.34 -4.56
C GLU A 306 -14.16 26.62 -5.01
N MET A 307 -14.04 27.45 -6.03
CA MET A 307 -12.75 27.86 -6.58
C MET A 307 -11.88 28.44 -5.46
N GLY A 308 -10.66 27.95 -5.31
CA GLY A 308 -9.70 28.45 -4.33
C GLY A 308 -9.47 27.55 -3.10
N ARG A 309 -10.16 26.42 -2.98
CA ARG A 309 -9.87 25.47 -1.92
C ARG A 309 -8.65 24.64 -2.25
N THR A 310 -7.53 24.97 -1.64
CA THR A 310 -6.34 24.13 -1.66
C THR A 310 -6.39 23.14 -0.50
N TYR A 311 -5.65 22.04 -0.60
CA TYR A 311 -5.45 21.12 0.52
C TYR A 311 -4.97 21.81 1.79
N GLU A 312 -4.12 22.81 1.64
CA GLU A 312 -3.64 23.60 2.76
C GLU A 312 -4.78 24.31 3.50
N GLN A 313 -5.77 24.77 2.78
CA GLN A 313 -6.94 25.43 3.39
C GLN A 313 -7.86 24.41 4.07
N LEU A 314 -8.03 23.23 3.47
CA LEU A 314 -8.73 22.12 4.11
C LEU A 314 -8.00 21.62 5.36
N ASP A 315 -6.69 21.47 5.30
CA ASP A 315 -5.85 21.02 6.43
C ASP A 315 -5.82 22.04 7.58
N ARG A 316 -5.88 23.33 7.26
CA ARG A 316 -5.93 24.41 8.26
C ARG A 316 -7.31 24.63 8.86
N GLY A 317 -8.34 23.96 8.35
CA GLY A 317 -9.72 24.21 8.73
C GLY A 317 -10.22 25.61 8.32
N GLU A 318 -9.55 26.24 7.34
CA GLU A 318 -9.84 27.58 6.83
C GLU A 318 -10.94 27.59 5.77
N VAL A 319 -11.73 26.54 5.74
CA VAL A 319 -12.78 26.36 4.75
C VAL A 319 -13.82 27.44 4.95
N ASN A 320 -14.02 28.27 3.92
CA ASN A 320 -15.07 29.27 3.80
C ASN A 320 -14.96 30.54 4.66
N ARG A 321 -13.79 31.06 4.93
CA ARG A 321 -13.70 32.43 5.45
C ARG A 321 -14.29 33.48 4.51
N GLU A 322 -14.20 33.22 3.18
CA GLU A 322 -14.74 34.16 2.18
C GLU A 322 -16.27 34.05 2.01
N SER A 323 -16.88 32.89 2.27
CA SER A 323 -18.32 32.69 2.21
C SER A 323 -19.03 32.91 3.56
N GLY A 324 -18.28 33.17 4.63
CA GLY A 324 -18.85 33.39 5.97
C GLY A 324 -19.47 32.12 6.59
N THR A 325 -19.31 30.95 5.99
CA THR A 325 -19.78 29.68 6.56
C THR A 325 -18.68 29.06 7.41
N GLU A 326 -19.03 28.67 8.65
CA GLU A 326 -18.12 27.97 9.53
C GLU A 326 -17.75 26.58 8.94
N ALA A 327 -16.50 26.15 9.19
CA ALA A 327 -16.04 24.82 8.85
C ALA A 327 -16.99 23.76 9.44
N THR A 328 -17.39 22.82 8.63
CA THR A 328 -18.25 21.72 9.07
C THR A 328 -17.57 20.89 10.16
N PRO A 329 -18.31 20.16 11.00
CA PRO A 329 -17.71 19.26 11.98
C PRO A 329 -16.72 18.26 11.38
N ARG A 330 -16.93 17.88 10.12
CA ARG A 330 -16.06 16.98 9.34
C ARG A 330 -14.75 17.66 8.95
N GLU A 331 -14.80 18.89 8.53
CA GLU A 331 -13.63 19.70 8.16
C GLU A 331 -12.78 20.00 9.41
N ARG A 332 -13.41 20.28 10.55
CA ARG A 332 -12.73 20.43 11.84
C ARG A 332 -12.09 19.13 12.32
N ALA A 333 -12.75 17.99 12.10
CA ALA A 333 -12.20 16.68 12.43
C ALA A 333 -10.99 16.32 11.56
N LEU A 334 -11.00 16.65 10.27
CA LEU A 334 -9.85 16.52 9.37
C LEU A 334 -8.65 17.36 9.83
N ALA A 335 -8.87 18.60 10.18
CA ALA A 335 -7.85 19.50 10.72
C ALA A 335 -7.32 19.02 12.08
N ALA A 336 -8.18 18.45 12.93
CA ALA A 336 -7.83 17.96 14.26
C ALA A 336 -7.08 16.61 14.23
N THR A 337 -7.25 15.80 13.19
CA THR A 337 -6.55 14.52 13.05
C THR A 337 -5.07 14.66 12.67
N GLY A 338 -4.58 15.89 12.53
CA GLY A 338 -3.16 16.13 12.23
C GLY A 338 -2.71 15.60 10.86
N SER A 339 -3.65 15.46 9.91
CA SER A 339 -3.34 15.17 8.50
C SER A 339 -2.61 16.36 7.85
N ARG A 340 -1.73 16.96 8.62
CA ARG A 340 -0.98 18.14 8.22
C ARG A 340 -0.02 17.77 7.11
N ARG A 341 -0.23 18.35 5.93
CA ARG A 341 0.77 18.46 4.86
C ARG A 341 1.17 17.16 4.15
N TRP A 342 0.20 16.45 3.63
CA TRP A 342 0.49 15.27 2.83
C TRP A 342 1.13 15.59 1.47
N PHE A 343 0.88 16.80 0.97
CA PHE A 343 1.27 17.21 -0.38
C PHE A 343 1.93 18.59 -0.46
N ALA A 344 2.18 19.25 0.66
CA ALA A 344 2.92 20.50 0.62
C ALA A 344 4.42 20.21 0.50
N PRO A 345 5.13 20.75 -0.51
CA PRO A 345 6.58 20.72 -0.52
C PRO A 345 7.09 21.42 0.75
N PRO A 346 8.24 21.02 1.30
CA PRO A 346 8.86 21.75 2.40
C PRO A 346 9.02 23.21 1.96
N VAL A 347 8.39 24.11 2.71
CA VAL A 347 8.55 25.53 2.46
C VAL A 347 10.03 25.84 2.73
N PRO A 348 10.81 26.37 1.75
CA PRO A 348 12.16 26.77 2.00
C PRO A 348 12.17 27.73 3.18
N ASN A 349 12.98 27.41 4.17
CA ASN A 349 13.09 28.20 5.40
C ASN A 349 13.70 29.55 5.05
N GLN A 350 12.89 30.57 4.76
CA GLN A 350 13.33 31.94 4.43
C GLN A 350 13.86 32.71 5.62
N ASP A 351 13.84 32.13 6.83
CA ASP A 351 14.17 32.84 8.08
C ASP A 351 15.52 32.44 8.68
N ARG A 352 16.49 31.93 7.90
CA ARG A 352 17.85 31.66 8.38
C ARG A 352 18.89 32.71 7.98
N GLU A 353 18.47 33.83 7.46
CA GLU A 353 19.36 34.98 7.29
C GLU A 353 18.79 36.23 8.02
N ARG A 354 18.90 36.26 9.35
CA ARG A 354 19.01 37.49 10.16
C ARG A 354 19.70 37.15 11.48
#